data_de2ec54ac12dcf84043385a047664894
#
_entry.id   de2ec54ac12dcf84043385a047664894
#
_cell.length_a   1.000
_cell.length_b   1.000
_cell.length_c   1.000
_cell.angle_alpha   90.00
_cell.angle_beta   90.00
_cell.angle_gamma   90.00
#
_symmetry.space_group_name_H-M   'P 1'
#
loop_
_entity.id
_entity.type
_entity.pdbx_description
1 polymer ?
#
loop_
_entity_poly.entity_id
_entity_poly.type
_entity_poly.pdbx_seq_one_letter_code
_entity_poly.pdbx_strand_id
1 'polypeptide(L)'
;LVSIGASVKDISLLLSITMVPWTLKVFLGPIIDSFTLSRFGRRRFWILISQVAMMLAVSPLVFIEVTQVNFILISLLTLHNAFVAISDIAIDALAADSLRKDQMANANGFMWGSKTLGRGFGMALATSIFYGYGINEGFLVLILLMSLAFLFPIFSKELSHKAGQQELSHKNRLTLNE
;
A
#
# COMPACT_ATOMS: atom_id res chain seq x y z
N LEU A 1 -19.66 4.52 9.82
CA LEU A 1 -20.20 5.81 9.38
C LEU A 1 -21.73 5.85 9.50
N VAL A 2 -22.43 4.77 9.12
CA VAL A 2 -23.89 4.67 9.34
C VAL A 2 -24.22 4.75 10.82
N SER A 3 -23.41 4.17 11.70
CA SER A 3 -23.59 4.21 13.16
C SER A 3 -23.50 5.63 13.77
N ILE A 4 -22.84 6.54 13.11
CA ILE A 4 -22.76 7.98 13.52
C ILE A 4 -23.78 8.85 12.77
N GLY A 5 -24.79 8.26 12.10
CA GLY A 5 -25.84 9.00 11.42
C GLY A 5 -25.42 9.67 10.10
N ALA A 6 -24.29 9.29 9.50
CA ALA A 6 -23.86 9.85 8.23
C ALA A 6 -24.86 9.52 7.11
N SER A 7 -25.24 10.52 6.31
CA SER A 7 -26.13 10.32 5.18
C SER A 7 -25.46 9.51 4.05
N VAL A 8 -26.25 8.87 3.21
CA VAL A 8 -25.73 8.17 2.03
C VAL A 8 -24.93 9.12 1.13
N LYS A 9 -25.35 10.38 1.05
CA LYS A 9 -24.65 11.42 0.29
C LYS A 9 -23.25 11.69 0.87
N ASP A 10 -23.13 11.82 2.18
CA ASP A 10 -21.84 12.09 2.84
C ASP A 10 -20.87 10.93 2.68
N ILE A 11 -21.39 9.69 2.81
CA ILE A 11 -20.59 8.48 2.61
C ILE A 11 -20.12 8.37 1.15
N SER A 12 -21.00 8.65 0.19
CA SER A 12 -20.65 8.62 -1.24
C SER A 12 -19.61 9.68 -1.59
N LEU A 13 -19.74 10.89 -1.04
CA LEU A 13 -18.78 11.98 -1.21
C LEU A 13 -17.41 11.60 -0.63
N LEU A 14 -17.38 11.09 0.59
CA LEU A 14 -16.16 10.60 1.24
C LEU A 14 -15.46 9.57 0.36
N LEU A 15 -16.17 8.52 -0.08
CA LEU A 15 -15.60 7.45 -0.90
C LEU A 15 -15.11 7.98 -2.24
N SER A 16 -15.85 8.87 -2.89
CA SER A 16 -15.45 9.44 -4.17
C SER A 16 -14.16 10.26 -4.07
N ILE A 17 -14.05 11.12 -3.07
CA ILE A 17 -12.86 11.97 -2.87
C ILE A 17 -11.66 11.10 -2.46
N THR A 18 -11.83 10.17 -1.55
CA THR A 18 -10.74 9.31 -1.09
C THR A 18 -10.20 8.38 -2.17
N MET A 19 -10.96 8.13 -3.25
CA MET A 19 -10.49 7.34 -4.41
C MET A 19 -9.75 8.16 -5.48
N VAL A 20 -9.78 9.49 -5.42
CA VAL A 20 -9.07 10.35 -6.38
C VAL A 20 -7.58 9.99 -6.53
N PRO A 21 -6.80 9.74 -5.47
CA PRO A 21 -5.39 9.36 -5.61
C PRO A 21 -5.15 8.11 -6.45
N TRP A 22 -6.09 7.17 -6.46
CA TRP A 22 -6.00 5.96 -7.29
C TRP A 22 -6.13 6.25 -8.78
N THR A 23 -6.91 7.25 -9.17
CA THR A 23 -7.01 7.67 -10.58
C THR A 23 -5.73 8.37 -11.04
N LEU A 24 -5.02 9.03 -10.12
CA LEU A 24 -3.75 9.71 -10.38
C LEU A 24 -2.54 8.76 -10.38
N LYS A 25 -2.74 7.48 -10.09
CA LYS A 25 -1.68 6.45 -10.01
C LYS A 25 -0.80 6.42 -11.27
N VAL A 26 -1.36 6.64 -12.46
CA VAL A 26 -0.63 6.65 -13.73
C VAL A 26 0.47 7.71 -13.76
N PHE A 27 0.24 8.87 -13.14
CA PHE A 27 1.20 9.96 -13.10
C PHE A 27 2.27 9.78 -12.02
N LEU A 28 1.97 9.00 -10.98
CA LEU A 28 2.90 8.76 -9.87
C LEU A 28 4.03 7.77 -10.23
N GLY A 29 3.79 6.87 -11.18
CA GLY A 29 4.79 5.87 -11.62
C GLY A 29 6.10 6.51 -12.07
N PRO A 30 6.11 7.43 -13.05
CA PRO A 30 7.33 8.12 -13.50
C PRO A 30 8.05 8.91 -12.39
N ILE A 31 7.31 9.47 -11.43
CA ILE A 31 7.88 10.18 -10.28
C ILE A 31 8.66 9.21 -9.40
N ILE A 32 8.07 8.06 -9.06
CA ILE A 32 8.69 7.01 -8.25
C ILE A 32 9.93 6.44 -8.95
N ASP A 33 9.92 6.37 -10.28
CA ASP A 33 11.05 5.90 -11.08
C ASP A 33 12.20 6.91 -11.14
N SER A 34 11.90 8.20 -11.06
CA SER A 34 12.90 9.28 -11.16
C SER A 34 13.73 9.48 -9.89
N PHE A 35 13.16 9.16 -8.72
CA PHE A 35 13.85 9.37 -7.44
C PHE A 35 14.40 8.04 -6.92
N THR A 36 15.73 7.97 -6.81
CA THR A 36 16.44 6.79 -6.29
C THR A 36 17.30 7.18 -5.08
N LEU A 37 17.06 6.56 -3.94
CA LEU A 37 17.94 6.65 -2.79
C LEU A 37 18.76 5.36 -2.69
N SER A 38 20.02 5.41 -3.13
CA SER A 38 20.87 4.23 -3.31
C SER A 38 21.11 3.40 -2.03
N ARG A 39 20.95 4.03 -0.85
CA ARG A 39 21.27 3.42 0.45
C ARG A 39 20.26 2.36 0.92
N PHE A 40 18.98 2.48 0.51
CA PHE A 40 17.89 1.61 0.94
C PHE A 40 17.30 0.76 -0.20
N GLY A 41 17.83 0.88 -1.41
CA GLY A 41 17.20 0.35 -2.61
C GLY A 41 16.16 1.32 -3.19
N ARG A 42 15.94 1.24 -4.51
CA ARG A 42 15.09 2.18 -5.24
C ARG A 42 13.60 2.04 -4.84
N ARG A 43 13.09 0.82 -4.87
CA ARG A 43 11.66 0.54 -4.62
C ARG A 43 11.35 0.46 -3.13
N ARG A 44 12.23 -0.15 -2.36
CA ARG A 44 12.07 -0.31 -0.92
C ARG A 44 11.96 1.02 -0.18
N PHE A 45 12.73 2.03 -0.59
CA PHE A 45 12.61 3.37 -0.02
C PHE A 45 11.17 3.91 -0.12
N TRP A 46 10.56 3.82 -1.31
CA TRP A 46 9.19 4.29 -1.51
C TRP A 46 8.16 3.50 -0.71
N ILE A 47 8.33 2.18 -0.58
CA ILE A 47 7.47 1.33 0.24
C ILE A 47 7.55 1.77 1.71
N LEU A 48 8.75 1.93 2.25
CA LEU A 48 8.94 2.30 3.66
C LEU A 48 8.39 3.69 3.97
N ILE A 49 8.73 4.70 3.16
CA ILE A 49 8.29 6.07 3.42
C ILE A 49 6.78 6.23 3.28
N SER A 50 6.17 5.57 2.29
CA SER A 50 4.72 5.62 2.13
C SER A 50 3.99 4.90 3.26
N GLN A 51 4.51 3.79 3.80
CA GLN A 51 3.92 3.13 4.96
C GLN A 51 3.99 3.99 6.22
N VAL A 52 5.11 4.66 6.48
CA VAL A 52 5.20 5.62 7.60
C VAL A 52 4.20 6.76 7.39
N ALA A 53 4.15 7.34 6.20
CA ALA A 53 3.24 8.44 5.88
C ALA A 53 1.75 8.03 5.99
N MET A 54 1.40 6.80 5.59
CA MET A 54 0.05 6.24 5.80
C MET A 54 -0.33 6.18 7.29
N MET A 55 0.57 5.68 8.13
CA MET A 55 0.34 5.60 9.58
C MET A 55 0.19 7.00 10.20
N LEU A 56 1.04 7.94 9.80
CA LEU A 56 0.96 9.33 10.26
C LEU A 56 -0.33 10.02 9.80
N ALA A 57 -0.81 9.74 8.59
CA ALA A 57 -2.06 10.30 8.08
C ALA A 57 -3.30 9.83 8.87
N VAL A 58 -3.28 8.59 9.36
CA VAL A 58 -4.41 8.01 10.11
C VAL A 58 -4.30 8.27 11.62
N SER A 59 -3.08 8.46 12.15
CA SER A 59 -2.86 8.60 13.60
C SER A 59 -3.71 9.68 14.29
N PRO A 60 -4.03 10.85 13.71
CA PRO A 60 -4.90 11.82 14.35
C PRO A 60 -6.33 11.29 14.59
N LEU A 61 -6.80 10.36 13.75
CA LEU A 61 -8.15 9.80 13.87
C LEU A 61 -8.33 8.88 15.10
N VAL A 62 -7.24 8.48 15.74
CA VAL A 62 -7.29 7.76 17.03
C VAL A 62 -7.70 8.70 18.18
N PHE A 63 -7.34 9.98 18.08
CA PHE A 63 -7.54 10.97 19.15
C PHE A 63 -8.73 11.91 18.88
N ILE A 64 -9.14 12.02 17.63
CA ILE A 64 -10.26 12.89 17.24
C ILE A 64 -11.56 12.08 17.29
N GLU A 65 -12.54 12.58 18.02
CA GLU A 65 -13.85 11.96 18.05
C GLU A 65 -14.57 12.16 16.70
N VAL A 66 -14.76 11.06 15.98
CA VAL A 66 -15.40 11.09 14.65
C VAL A 66 -16.90 10.99 14.82
N THR A 67 -17.56 12.13 15.00
CA THR A 67 -19.01 12.23 15.18
C THR A 67 -19.77 12.46 13.87
N GLN A 68 -19.10 12.92 12.83
CA GLN A 68 -19.68 13.20 11.51
C GLN A 68 -18.63 13.15 10.40
N VAL A 69 -19.11 13.03 9.17
CA VAL A 69 -18.24 13.15 7.99
C VAL A 69 -17.90 14.64 7.79
N ASN A 70 -16.67 15.00 8.10
CA ASN A 70 -16.18 16.37 8.00
C ASN A 70 -14.95 16.47 7.11
N PHE A 71 -14.52 17.70 6.82
CA PHE A 71 -13.37 17.97 5.96
C PHE A 71 -12.07 17.34 6.48
N ILE A 72 -11.87 17.30 7.79
CA ILE A 72 -10.67 16.72 8.40
C ILE A 72 -10.61 15.22 8.12
N LEU A 73 -11.71 14.49 8.36
CA LEU A 73 -11.81 13.06 8.10
C LEU A 73 -11.54 12.76 6.62
N ILE A 74 -12.20 13.51 5.71
CA ILE A 74 -12.02 13.33 4.26
C ILE A 74 -10.56 13.57 3.87
N SER A 75 -9.95 14.64 4.37
CA SER A 75 -8.56 15.01 4.04
C SER A 75 -7.55 13.98 4.53
N LEU A 76 -7.68 13.51 5.78
CA LEU A 76 -6.77 12.51 6.35
C LEU A 76 -6.89 11.16 5.65
N LEU A 77 -8.11 10.71 5.33
CA LEU A 77 -8.32 9.47 4.59
C LEU A 77 -7.87 9.59 3.12
N THR A 78 -8.04 10.75 2.49
CA THR A 78 -7.53 11.00 1.14
C THR A 78 -6.00 10.98 1.11
N LEU A 79 -5.36 11.62 2.09
CA LEU A 79 -3.91 11.62 2.25
C LEU A 79 -3.39 10.20 2.49
N HIS A 80 -4.05 9.43 3.38
CA HIS A 80 -3.75 8.03 3.59
C HIS A 80 -3.81 7.23 2.28
N ASN A 81 -4.92 7.35 1.52
CA ASN A 81 -5.09 6.67 0.24
C ASN A 81 -4.06 7.09 -0.82
N ALA A 82 -3.58 8.33 -0.80
CA ALA A 82 -2.51 8.77 -1.69
C ALA A 82 -1.21 7.98 -1.42
N PHE A 83 -0.84 7.80 -0.16
CA PHE A 83 0.33 7.00 0.20
C PHE A 83 0.11 5.50 -0.02
N VAL A 84 -1.12 4.99 0.13
CA VAL A 84 -1.47 3.61 -0.28
C VAL A 84 -1.22 3.42 -1.77
N ALA A 85 -1.64 4.36 -2.62
CA ALA A 85 -1.40 4.30 -4.06
C ALA A 85 0.09 4.33 -4.41
N ILE A 86 0.89 5.15 -3.73
CA ILE A 86 2.36 5.21 -3.89
C ILE A 86 3.00 3.87 -3.50
N SER A 87 2.62 3.32 -2.34
CA SER A 87 3.13 2.02 -1.87
C SER A 87 2.80 0.90 -2.85
N ASP A 88 1.58 0.88 -3.38
CA ASP A 88 1.11 -0.13 -4.33
C ASP A 88 1.91 -0.07 -5.65
N ILE A 89 2.18 1.13 -6.19
CA ILE A 89 3.05 1.29 -7.37
C ILE A 89 4.47 0.77 -7.08
N ALA A 90 5.03 1.11 -5.92
CA ALA A 90 6.37 0.70 -5.56
C ALA A 90 6.50 -0.83 -5.39
N ILE A 91 5.47 -1.48 -4.84
CA ILE A 91 5.40 -2.96 -4.70
C ILE A 91 5.25 -3.62 -6.07
N ASP A 92 4.34 -3.12 -6.92
CA ASP A 92 4.14 -3.64 -8.28
C ASP A 92 5.45 -3.51 -9.11
N ALA A 93 6.14 -2.38 -8.98
CA ALA A 93 7.42 -2.14 -9.64
C ALA A 93 8.56 -3.02 -9.06
N LEU A 94 8.57 -3.26 -7.73
CA LEU A 94 9.54 -4.18 -7.12
C LEU A 94 9.35 -5.60 -7.64
N ALA A 95 8.12 -6.06 -7.78
CA ALA A 95 7.81 -7.35 -8.36
C ALA A 95 8.28 -7.44 -9.82
N ALA A 96 8.03 -6.40 -10.63
CA ALA A 96 8.47 -6.33 -12.01
C ALA A 96 10.00 -6.33 -12.15
N ASP A 97 10.71 -5.64 -11.25
CA ASP A 97 12.17 -5.56 -11.25
C ASP A 97 12.84 -6.86 -10.74
N SER A 98 12.13 -7.67 -9.92
CA SER A 98 12.70 -8.83 -9.22
C SER A 98 12.36 -10.18 -9.86
N LEU A 99 11.29 -10.25 -10.64
CA LEU A 99 10.76 -11.49 -11.19
C LEU A 99 11.11 -11.67 -12.67
N ARG A 100 11.28 -12.94 -13.07
CA ARG A 100 11.44 -13.27 -14.49
C ARG A 100 10.10 -13.21 -15.22
N LYS A 101 10.13 -13.02 -16.54
CA LYS A 101 8.92 -12.89 -17.36
C LYS A 101 7.97 -14.09 -17.25
N ASP A 102 8.50 -15.29 -17.13
CA ASP A 102 7.75 -16.55 -16.96
C ASP A 102 7.06 -16.65 -15.59
N GLN A 103 7.55 -15.94 -14.57
CA GLN A 103 7.02 -15.92 -13.22
C GLN A 103 5.97 -14.81 -12.99
N MET A 104 5.97 -13.78 -13.85
CA MET A 104 5.12 -12.58 -13.67
C MET A 104 3.62 -12.89 -13.61
N ALA A 105 3.14 -13.81 -14.46
CA ALA A 105 1.72 -14.16 -14.49
C ALA A 105 1.25 -14.77 -13.15
N ASN A 106 2.02 -15.73 -12.62
CA ASN A 106 1.71 -16.36 -11.33
C ASN A 106 1.83 -15.35 -10.18
N ALA A 107 2.90 -14.54 -10.17
CA ALA A 107 3.09 -13.53 -9.14
C ALA A 107 1.95 -12.50 -9.11
N ASN A 108 1.52 -12.01 -10.27
CA ASN A 108 0.37 -11.11 -10.36
C ASN A 108 -0.91 -11.77 -9.82
N GLY A 109 -1.15 -13.05 -10.14
CA GLY A 109 -2.27 -13.80 -9.59
C GLY A 109 -2.25 -13.84 -8.06
N PHE A 110 -1.11 -14.16 -7.45
CA PHE A 110 -0.94 -14.16 -5.99
C PHE A 110 -1.07 -12.76 -5.39
N MET A 111 -0.50 -11.73 -6.02
CA MET A 111 -0.61 -10.34 -5.57
C MET A 111 -2.07 -9.86 -5.56
N TRP A 112 -2.81 -10.08 -6.64
CA TRP A 112 -4.22 -9.70 -6.72
C TRP A 112 -5.10 -10.55 -5.79
N GLY A 113 -4.84 -11.85 -5.69
CA GLY A 113 -5.52 -12.75 -4.76
C GLY A 113 -5.35 -12.30 -3.31
N SER A 114 -4.12 -12.04 -2.88
CA SER A 114 -3.81 -11.57 -1.52
C SER A 114 -4.42 -10.19 -1.23
N LYS A 115 -4.37 -9.24 -2.19
CA LYS A 115 -5.03 -7.92 -2.06
C LYS A 115 -6.55 -8.07 -1.87
N THR A 116 -7.19 -8.98 -2.61
CA THR A 116 -8.64 -9.22 -2.53
C THR A 116 -9.03 -9.88 -1.21
N LEU A 117 -8.29 -10.93 -0.79
CA LEU A 117 -8.50 -11.58 0.50
C LEU A 117 -8.25 -10.61 1.66
N GLY A 118 -7.18 -9.82 1.58
CA GLY A 118 -6.85 -8.80 2.58
C GLY A 118 -7.95 -7.75 2.73
N ARG A 119 -8.56 -7.30 1.63
CA ARG A 119 -9.71 -6.37 1.67
C ARG A 119 -10.92 -7.00 2.35
N GLY A 120 -11.29 -8.23 1.98
CA GLY A 120 -12.43 -8.93 2.60
C GLY A 120 -12.23 -9.14 4.09
N PHE A 121 -11.07 -9.65 4.47
CA PHE A 121 -10.72 -9.89 5.87
C PHE A 121 -10.62 -8.58 6.68
N GLY A 122 -9.99 -7.57 6.11
CA GLY A 122 -9.85 -6.24 6.71
C GLY A 122 -11.21 -5.56 6.91
N MET A 123 -12.12 -5.69 5.95
CA MET A 123 -13.49 -5.16 6.06
C MET A 123 -14.27 -5.86 7.17
N ALA A 124 -14.21 -7.19 7.25
CA ALA A 124 -14.87 -7.95 8.30
C ALA A 124 -14.34 -7.59 9.69
N LEU A 125 -13.00 -7.54 9.83
CA LEU A 125 -12.34 -7.17 11.07
C LEU A 125 -12.68 -5.73 11.49
N ALA A 126 -12.56 -4.77 10.58
CA ALA A 126 -12.88 -3.37 10.85
C ALA A 126 -14.33 -3.20 11.27
N THR A 127 -15.28 -3.86 10.57
CA THR A 127 -16.69 -3.82 10.93
C THR A 127 -16.93 -4.36 12.35
N SER A 128 -16.33 -5.49 12.68
CA SER A 128 -16.47 -6.10 14.02
C SER A 128 -15.96 -5.19 15.13
N ILE A 129 -14.81 -4.53 14.90
CA ILE A 129 -14.20 -3.63 15.87
C ILE A 129 -15.02 -2.33 16.01
N PHE A 130 -15.41 -1.73 14.89
CA PHE A 130 -16.21 -0.50 14.91
C PHE A 130 -17.56 -0.66 15.60
N TYR A 131 -18.20 -1.82 15.44
CA TYR A 131 -19.48 -2.10 16.13
C TYR A 131 -19.30 -2.49 17.60
N GLY A 132 -18.22 -3.19 17.94
CA GLY A 132 -17.99 -3.69 19.29
C GLY A 132 -17.33 -2.69 20.23
N TYR A 133 -16.42 -1.87 19.74
CA TYR A 133 -15.52 -1.03 20.56
C TYR A 133 -15.55 0.45 20.20
N GLY A 134 -15.87 0.80 18.96
CA GLY A 134 -15.91 2.19 18.50
C GLY A 134 -14.99 2.48 17.32
N ILE A 135 -15.13 3.70 16.77
CA ILE A 135 -14.41 4.10 15.55
C ILE A 135 -12.94 4.36 15.85
N ASN A 136 -12.62 4.98 16.96
CA ASN A 136 -11.26 5.33 17.35
C ASN A 136 -10.41 4.08 17.60
N GLU A 137 -10.97 3.08 18.27
CA GLU A 137 -10.35 1.77 18.49
C GLU A 137 -10.10 1.05 17.18
N GLY A 138 -10.99 1.20 16.21
CA GLY A 138 -10.79 0.67 14.86
C GLY A 138 -9.60 1.29 14.15
N PHE A 139 -9.39 2.60 14.28
CA PHE A 139 -8.18 3.25 13.73
C PHE A 139 -6.91 2.83 14.45
N LEU A 140 -6.97 2.63 15.77
CA LEU A 140 -5.84 2.13 16.54
C LEU A 140 -5.43 0.72 16.07
N VAL A 141 -6.39 -0.19 15.89
CA VAL A 141 -6.11 -1.54 15.37
C VAL A 141 -5.56 -1.48 13.95
N LEU A 142 -6.08 -0.58 13.11
CA LEU A 142 -5.54 -0.37 11.76
C LEU A 142 -4.05 0.02 11.81
N ILE A 143 -3.68 0.97 12.66
CA ILE A 143 -2.28 1.40 12.83
C ILE A 143 -1.40 0.24 13.32
N LEU A 144 -1.89 -0.57 14.27
CA LEU A 144 -1.16 -1.73 14.76
C LEU A 144 -0.91 -2.75 13.64
N LEU A 145 -1.92 -3.05 12.82
CA LEU A 145 -1.78 -3.95 11.67
C LEU A 145 -0.80 -3.38 10.62
N MET A 146 -0.87 -2.09 10.35
CA MET A 146 0.07 -1.42 9.45
C MET A 146 1.50 -1.45 10.00
N SER A 147 1.68 -1.27 11.31
CA SER A 147 2.99 -1.37 11.98
C SER A 147 3.56 -2.78 11.88
N LEU A 148 2.72 -3.81 11.99
CA LEU A 148 3.14 -5.20 11.78
C LEU A 148 3.55 -5.44 10.32
N ALA A 149 2.77 -4.94 9.36
CA ALA A 149 3.08 -5.05 7.94
C ALA A 149 4.37 -4.29 7.56
N PHE A 150 4.71 -3.20 8.28
CA PHE A 150 5.92 -2.42 8.07
C PHE A 150 7.21 -3.22 8.36
N LEU A 151 7.14 -4.26 9.19
CA LEU A 151 8.29 -5.12 9.47
C LEU A 151 8.76 -5.88 8.23
N PHE A 152 7.85 -6.28 7.34
CA PHE A 152 8.21 -7.06 6.14
C PHE A 152 9.22 -6.34 5.23
N PRO A 153 9.00 -5.10 4.77
CA PRO A 153 9.97 -4.42 3.93
C PRO A 153 11.25 -4.03 4.67
N ILE A 154 11.25 -3.93 6.00
CA ILE A 154 12.48 -3.69 6.78
C ILE A 154 13.43 -4.89 6.69
N PHE A 155 12.90 -6.09 6.79
CA PHE A 155 13.71 -7.31 6.77
C PHE A 155 13.95 -7.86 5.36
N SER A 156 13.18 -7.45 4.35
CA SER A 156 13.40 -7.86 2.97
C SER A 156 14.63 -7.17 2.37
N LYS A 157 15.45 -7.93 1.62
CA LYS A 157 16.55 -7.38 0.83
C LYS A 157 16.07 -7.16 -0.59
N GLU A 158 16.20 -5.94 -1.10
CA GLU A 158 15.98 -5.68 -2.53
C GLU A 158 17.13 -6.32 -3.32
N LEU A 159 16.79 -7.25 -4.22
CA LEU A 159 17.77 -7.84 -5.12
C LEU A 159 18.26 -6.76 -6.09
N SER A 160 19.57 -6.53 -6.11
CA SER A 160 20.14 -5.58 -7.04
C SER A 160 19.92 -6.07 -8.48
N HIS A 161 19.38 -5.21 -9.32
CA HIS A 161 19.15 -5.49 -10.77
C HIS A 161 20.41 -6.00 -11.49
N LYS A 162 21.61 -5.65 -10.98
CA LYS A 162 22.88 -6.13 -11.50
C LYS A 162 23.14 -7.61 -11.21
N ALA A 163 22.69 -8.12 -10.07
CA ALA A 163 22.88 -9.54 -9.72
C ALA A 163 22.03 -10.46 -10.61
N GLY A 164 20.77 -10.10 -10.87
CA GLY A 164 19.89 -10.86 -11.76
C GLY A 164 20.37 -10.86 -13.23
N GLN A 165 20.90 -9.72 -13.72
CA GLN A 165 21.46 -9.68 -15.09
C GLN A 165 22.78 -10.42 -15.21
N GLN A 166 23.63 -10.47 -14.19
CA GLN A 166 24.86 -11.26 -14.19
C GLN A 166 24.59 -12.76 -14.17
N GLU A 167 23.61 -13.20 -13.40
CA GLU A 167 23.19 -14.61 -13.38
C GLU A 167 22.62 -15.06 -14.72
N LEU A 168 21.78 -14.24 -15.35
CA LEU A 168 21.24 -14.50 -16.70
C LEU A 168 22.33 -14.51 -17.78
N SER A 169 23.29 -13.58 -17.70
CA SER A 169 24.43 -13.53 -18.63
C SER A 169 25.35 -14.74 -18.45
N HIS A 170 25.58 -15.18 -17.22
CA HIS A 170 26.39 -16.36 -16.93
C HIS A 170 25.72 -17.64 -17.42
N LYS A 171 24.42 -17.79 -17.22
CA LYS A 171 23.63 -18.93 -17.66
C LYS A 171 23.53 -19.03 -19.18
N ASN A 172 23.34 -17.89 -19.87
CA ASN A 172 23.33 -17.84 -21.33
C ASN A 172 24.71 -18.19 -21.95
N ARG A 173 25.83 -17.87 -21.27
CA ARG A 173 27.16 -18.27 -21.73
C ARG A 173 27.41 -19.77 -21.59
N LEU A 174 26.81 -20.39 -20.57
CA LEU A 174 26.96 -21.85 -20.38
C LEU A 174 26.15 -22.63 -21.42
N THR A 175 24.95 -22.17 -21.80
CA THR A 175 24.09 -22.81 -22.81
C THR A 175 24.53 -22.58 -24.26
N LEU A 176 25.45 -21.64 -24.54
CA LEU A 176 26.03 -21.41 -25.86
C LEU A 176 27.33 -22.21 -26.09
N ASN A 177 27.87 -22.83 -25.05
CA ASN A 177 29.07 -23.65 -25.11
C ASN A 177 28.79 -25.17 -25.06
N GLU A 178 27.52 -25.58 -25.03
CA GLU A 178 27.03 -26.95 -25.26
C GLU A 178 26.48 -27.09 -26.68
#